data_5b1f2012fe1fdd137f276ce346bc879d
#
_entry.id   5b1f2012fe1fdd137f276ce346bc879d
#
_cell.length_a   1.000
_cell.length_b   1.000
_cell.length_c   1.000
_cell.angle_alpha   90.00
_cell.angle_beta   90.00
_cell.angle_gamma   90.00
#
_symmetry.space_group_name_H-M   'P 1'
#
loop_
_entity.id
_entity.type
_entity.pdbx_description
1 polymer ?
#
loop_
_entity_poly.entity_id
_entity_poly.type
_entity_poly.pdbx_seq_one_letter_code
_entity_poly.pdbx_strand_id
1 'polypeptide(L)'
;QYFMSLLQNRLEDFNMNNITGHTGLTALLGSPVAHSISPLMHNESFRLLGLDYVYLCFDVNEETLPAAVAGLKTCGIRGFNLTMPNKNKIVELLDELSPEAQLIGAVNTVLNDNGKLIGYNTDGYGFMQSVRDAGHDITGKNITVMGVGGASMAICAQSALDGAASVHIFARRTSRYWNRTQKFAENLSAKTGCQVCLFDNDDHTALRDSI
;
A
#
# COMPACT_ATOMS: atom_id res chain seq x y z
N GLN A 1 44.07 -17.84 -19.49
CA GLN A 1 43.01 -18.33 -20.39
C GLN A 1 41.98 -19.17 -19.65
N TYR A 2 42.41 -20.18 -18.84
CA TYR A 2 41.51 -21.08 -18.07
C TYR A 2 40.65 -20.34 -17.02
N PHE A 3 41.22 -19.34 -16.35
CA PHE A 3 40.50 -18.50 -15.36
C PHE A 3 39.44 -17.61 -16.01
N MET A 4 39.70 -17.09 -17.22
CA MET A 4 38.74 -16.29 -17.98
C MET A 4 37.59 -17.13 -18.53
N SER A 5 37.85 -18.43 -18.92
CA SER A 5 36.76 -19.32 -19.35
C SER A 5 35.90 -19.82 -18.19
N LEU A 6 36.46 -19.98 -16.99
CA LEU A 6 35.72 -20.28 -15.77
C LEU A 6 34.85 -19.08 -15.31
N LEU A 7 35.34 -17.85 -15.49
CA LEU A 7 34.56 -16.65 -15.24
C LEU A 7 33.44 -16.48 -16.29
N GLN A 8 33.71 -16.75 -17.55
CA GLN A 8 32.70 -16.70 -18.61
C GLN A 8 31.61 -17.74 -18.42
N ASN A 9 31.94 -19.00 -18.13
CA ASN A 9 30.94 -20.05 -17.84
C ASN A 9 30.16 -19.75 -16.56
N ARG A 10 30.75 -19.14 -15.52
CA ARG A 10 30.02 -18.67 -14.34
C ARG A 10 29.17 -17.44 -14.61
N LEU A 11 29.52 -16.58 -15.58
CA LEU A 11 28.74 -15.41 -15.99
C LEU A 11 27.52 -15.83 -16.82
N GLU A 12 27.59 -16.94 -17.55
CA GLU A 12 26.41 -17.49 -18.28
C GLU A 12 25.40 -18.17 -17.34
N ASP A 13 25.86 -18.77 -16.21
CA ASP A 13 24.98 -19.27 -15.14
C ASP A 13 24.50 -18.15 -14.18
N PHE A 14 25.13 -16.98 -14.20
CA PHE A 14 24.75 -15.79 -13.45
C PHE A 14 23.74 -14.95 -14.24
N ASN A 15 22.57 -15.52 -14.55
CA ASN A 15 21.42 -14.78 -15.03
C ASN A 15 20.72 -14.04 -13.88
N MET A 16 21.52 -13.48 -12.95
CA MET A 16 21.08 -12.44 -12.05
C MET A 16 21.17 -11.12 -12.82
N ASN A 17 20.14 -10.31 -12.78
CA ASN A 17 20.17 -8.95 -13.31
C ASN A 17 21.48 -8.29 -12.87
N ASN A 18 22.39 -8.03 -13.81
CA ASN A 18 23.64 -7.36 -13.51
C ASN A 18 23.28 -5.94 -13.07
N ILE A 19 23.40 -5.66 -11.75
CA ILE A 19 23.22 -4.30 -11.26
C ILE A 19 24.34 -3.43 -11.81
N THR A 20 23.98 -2.40 -12.54
CA THR A 20 24.89 -1.46 -13.21
C THR A 20 24.57 -0.03 -12.78
N GLY A 21 25.30 0.95 -13.32
CA GLY A 21 24.98 2.37 -13.11
C GLY A 21 23.67 2.83 -13.78
N HIS A 22 23.04 1.98 -14.59
CA HIS A 22 21.75 2.25 -15.23
C HIS A 22 20.56 1.63 -14.49
N THR A 23 20.82 0.68 -13.59
CA THR A 23 19.77 -0.03 -12.85
C THR A 23 18.97 0.94 -11.99
N GLY A 24 17.66 0.98 -12.21
CA GLY A 24 16.74 1.82 -11.45
C GLY A 24 16.54 1.31 -10.01
N LEU A 25 16.44 2.22 -9.05
CA LEU A 25 16.19 1.89 -7.65
C LEU A 25 14.70 2.00 -7.33
N THR A 26 14.18 0.99 -6.64
CA THR A 26 12.87 0.99 -5.97
C THR A 26 13.02 0.47 -4.53
N ALA A 27 12.08 0.77 -3.64
CA ALA A 27 12.27 0.45 -2.23
C ALA A 27 10.97 0.19 -1.45
N LEU A 28 11.13 -0.40 -0.25
CA LEU A 28 10.16 -0.39 0.85
C LEU A 28 10.73 0.43 2.01
N LEU A 29 9.93 1.37 2.52
CA LEU A 29 10.23 2.14 3.74
C LEU A 29 9.27 1.76 4.86
N GLY A 30 9.80 1.33 6.00
CA GLY A 30 9.03 0.97 7.18
C GLY A 30 9.93 0.50 8.32
N SER A 31 9.36 0.21 9.49
CA SER A 31 10.13 -0.25 10.65
C SER A 31 9.27 -1.13 11.57
N PRO A 32 9.70 -2.38 11.83
CA PRO A 32 10.82 -3.10 11.24
C PRO A 32 10.48 -3.67 9.85
N VAL A 33 11.48 -3.82 8.96
CA VAL A 33 11.29 -4.35 7.60
C VAL A 33 12.10 -5.61 7.29
N ALA A 34 12.94 -6.08 8.21
CA ALA A 34 13.83 -7.24 7.99
C ALA A 34 13.10 -8.54 7.62
N HIS A 35 11.83 -8.68 8.01
CA HIS A 35 11.00 -9.85 7.71
C HIS A 35 10.21 -9.73 6.39
N SER A 36 10.36 -8.61 5.66
CA SER A 36 9.59 -8.37 4.45
C SER A 36 10.02 -9.27 3.30
N ILE A 37 9.05 -9.89 2.64
CA ILE A 37 9.24 -10.68 1.42
C ILE A 37 9.15 -9.81 0.14
N SER A 38 8.84 -8.52 0.27
CA SER A 38 8.69 -7.63 -0.88
C SER A 38 9.91 -7.60 -1.81
N PRO A 39 11.16 -7.59 -1.32
CA PRO A 39 12.32 -7.65 -2.21
C PRO A 39 12.35 -8.90 -3.08
N LEU A 40 12.04 -10.07 -2.50
CA LEU A 40 11.99 -11.33 -3.25
C LEU A 40 10.94 -11.27 -4.36
N MET A 41 9.73 -10.81 -4.02
CA MET A 41 8.61 -10.72 -4.95
C MET A 41 8.88 -9.72 -6.09
N HIS A 42 9.32 -8.49 -5.76
CA HIS A 42 9.54 -7.45 -6.77
C HIS A 42 10.73 -7.73 -7.66
N ASN A 43 11.86 -8.17 -7.10
CA ASN A 43 13.05 -8.47 -7.90
C ASN A 43 12.80 -9.65 -8.84
N GLU A 44 12.06 -10.68 -8.42
CA GLU A 44 11.67 -11.78 -9.32
C GLU A 44 10.70 -11.28 -10.42
N SER A 45 9.77 -10.40 -10.08
CA SER A 45 8.89 -9.77 -11.08
C SER A 45 9.67 -8.94 -12.09
N PHE A 46 10.64 -8.13 -11.66
CA PHE A 46 11.51 -7.37 -12.56
C PHE A 46 12.29 -8.28 -13.49
N ARG A 47 12.85 -9.37 -12.96
CA ARG A 47 13.56 -10.37 -13.76
C ARG A 47 12.66 -11.00 -14.83
N LEU A 48 11.45 -11.42 -14.47
CA LEU A 48 10.49 -12.03 -15.40
C LEU A 48 10.01 -11.07 -16.49
N LEU A 49 9.91 -9.78 -16.16
CA LEU A 49 9.47 -8.73 -17.07
C LEU A 49 10.62 -8.09 -17.86
N GLY A 50 11.88 -8.49 -17.63
CA GLY A 50 13.06 -7.91 -18.28
C GLY A 50 13.30 -6.45 -17.91
N LEU A 51 12.89 -6.03 -16.71
CA LEU A 51 13.04 -4.66 -16.23
C LEU A 51 14.35 -4.49 -15.46
N ASP A 52 15.14 -3.47 -15.81
CA ASP A 52 16.41 -3.14 -15.14
C ASP A 52 16.15 -2.31 -13.87
N TYR A 53 15.62 -2.97 -12.84
CA TYR A 53 15.33 -2.40 -11.53
C TYR A 53 15.81 -3.31 -10.41
N VAL A 54 16.12 -2.70 -9.28
CA VAL A 54 16.35 -3.38 -8.00
C VAL A 54 15.41 -2.86 -6.93
N TYR A 55 14.88 -3.75 -6.11
CA TYR A 55 14.03 -3.43 -4.98
C TYR A 55 14.72 -3.79 -3.66
N LEU A 56 14.82 -2.83 -2.76
CA LEU A 56 15.46 -2.97 -1.45
C LEU A 56 14.52 -2.57 -0.32
N CYS A 57 14.80 -3.03 0.91
CA CYS A 57 14.14 -2.55 2.12
C CYS A 57 15.04 -1.61 2.90
N PHE A 58 14.47 -0.52 3.39
CA PHE A 58 15.15 0.41 4.31
C PHE A 58 14.35 0.50 5.61
N ASP A 59 15.02 0.24 6.74
CA ASP A 59 14.43 0.41 8.07
C ASP A 59 14.35 1.90 8.39
N VAL A 60 13.15 2.46 8.20
CA VAL A 60 12.84 3.88 8.32
C VAL A 60 11.59 4.03 9.16
N ASN A 61 11.67 4.74 10.27
CA ASN A 61 10.54 5.09 11.12
C ASN A 61 10.00 6.49 10.81
N GLU A 62 8.95 6.94 11.50
CA GLU A 62 8.32 8.25 11.26
C GLU A 62 9.27 9.43 11.47
N GLU A 63 10.24 9.32 12.38
CA GLU A 63 11.22 10.37 12.69
C GLU A 63 12.24 10.54 11.57
N THR A 64 12.74 9.41 11.02
CA THR A 64 13.76 9.41 9.97
C THR A 64 13.17 9.49 8.55
N LEU A 65 11.85 9.34 8.40
CA LEU A 65 11.17 9.33 7.11
C LEU A 65 11.43 10.58 6.25
N PRO A 66 11.38 11.83 6.77
CA PRO A 66 11.61 13.02 5.95
C PRO A 66 13.01 13.04 5.32
N ALA A 67 14.03 12.69 6.10
CA ALA A 67 15.41 12.64 5.61
C ALA A 67 15.61 11.51 4.59
N ALA A 68 15.01 10.34 4.83
CA ALA A 68 15.07 9.21 3.90
C ALA A 68 14.41 9.55 2.55
N VAL A 69 13.22 10.15 2.56
CA VAL A 69 12.50 10.56 1.34
C VAL A 69 13.28 11.60 0.55
N ALA A 70 13.82 12.63 1.21
CA ALA A 70 14.63 13.66 0.57
C ALA A 70 15.91 13.06 -0.07
N GLY A 71 16.61 12.18 0.64
CA GLY A 71 17.81 11.50 0.15
C GLY A 71 17.51 10.60 -1.06
N LEU A 72 16.48 9.76 -0.96
CA LEU A 72 16.08 8.87 -2.05
C LEU A 72 15.60 9.63 -3.29
N LYS A 73 14.84 10.74 -3.10
CA LYS A 73 14.45 11.64 -4.19
C LYS A 73 15.67 12.21 -4.91
N THR A 74 16.67 12.67 -4.14
CA THR A 74 17.93 13.19 -4.67
C THR A 74 18.74 12.13 -5.43
N CYS A 75 18.71 10.88 -4.94
CA CYS A 75 19.34 9.73 -5.61
C CYS A 75 18.56 9.22 -6.83
N GLY A 76 17.47 9.87 -7.21
CA GLY A 76 16.69 9.49 -8.40
C GLY A 76 15.91 8.19 -8.27
N ILE A 77 15.50 7.80 -7.04
CA ILE A 77 14.64 6.63 -6.86
C ILE A 77 13.40 6.71 -7.76
N ARG A 78 13.03 5.62 -8.42
CA ARG A 78 11.87 5.60 -9.32
C ARG A 78 10.55 5.64 -8.56
N GLY A 79 10.50 5.01 -7.42
CA GLY A 79 9.35 4.95 -6.55
C GLY A 79 9.61 4.04 -5.36
N PHE A 80 8.71 4.08 -4.39
CA PHE A 80 8.86 3.26 -3.18
C PHE A 80 7.51 2.94 -2.55
N ASN A 81 7.46 1.82 -1.84
CA ASN A 81 6.32 1.46 -1.02
C ASN A 81 6.52 1.90 0.43
N LEU A 82 5.41 2.10 1.11
CA LEU A 82 5.36 2.37 2.55
C LEU A 82 4.67 1.23 3.29
N THR A 83 5.26 0.82 4.42
CA THR A 83 4.59 -0.02 5.41
C THR A 83 4.57 0.68 6.77
N MET A 84 4.11 -0.02 7.81
CA MET A 84 4.09 0.57 9.15
C MET A 84 5.47 1.08 9.57
N PRO A 85 5.51 2.23 10.30
CA PRO A 85 4.40 3.11 10.69
C PRO A 85 4.08 4.21 9.68
N ASN A 86 4.73 4.27 8.53
CA ASN A 86 4.95 5.44 7.68
C ASN A 86 3.78 5.84 6.77
N LYS A 87 2.78 4.94 6.52
CA LYS A 87 1.71 5.15 5.52
C LYS A 87 0.91 6.45 5.68
N ASN A 88 0.73 6.92 6.91
CA ASN A 88 0.04 8.18 7.18
C ASN A 88 0.99 9.37 7.17
N LYS A 89 2.18 9.21 7.75
CA LYS A 89 3.17 10.29 7.87
C LYS A 89 3.69 10.78 6.53
N ILE A 90 3.85 9.88 5.57
CA ILE A 90 4.34 10.22 4.24
C ILE A 90 3.47 11.24 3.50
N VAL A 91 2.16 11.29 3.78
CA VAL A 91 1.20 12.19 3.11
C VAL A 91 1.66 13.65 3.12
N GLU A 92 2.27 14.09 4.22
CA GLU A 92 2.75 15.47 4.39
C GLU A 92 4.01 15.78 3.54
N LEU A 93 4.66 14.76 3.00
CA LEU A 93 5.92 14.87 2.28
C LEU A 93 5.76 14.72 0.76
N LEU A 94 4.52 14.56 0.29
CA LEU A 94 4.22 14.31 -1.11
C LEU A 94 3.68 15.56 -1.80
N ASP A 95 4.01 15.67 -3.09
CA ASP A 95 3.58 16.79 -3.94
C ASP A 95 2.13 16.63 -4.40
N GLU A 96 1.65 15.39 -4.55
CA GLU A 96 0.29 15.06 -5.01
C GLU A 96 -0.18 13.73 -4.43
N LEU A 97 -1.50 13.58 -4.29
CA LEU A 97 -2.14 12.34 -3.86
C LEU A 97 -3.21 11.93 -4.87
N SER A 98 -3.32 10.62 -5.12
CA SER A 98 -4.49 10.09 -5.83
C SER A 98 -5.77 10.32 -5.05
N PRO A 99 -6.94 10.33 -5.71
CA PRO A 99 -8.24 10.49 -5.03
C PRO A 99 -8.45 9.48 -3.90
N GLU A 100 -8.07 8.23 -4.11
CA GLU A 100 -8.17 7.14 -3.12
C GLU A 100 -7.25 7.41 -1.92
N ALA A 101 -5.99 7.80 -2.18
CA ALA A 101 -5.04 8.13 -1.12
C ALA A 101 -5.50 9.32 -0.28
N GLN A 102 -6.11 10.35 -0.92
CA GLN A 102 -6.72 11.50 -0.23
C GLN A 102 -7.90 11.07 0.65
N LEU A 103 -8.74 10.17 0.14
CA LEU A 103 -9.92 9.68 0.84
C LEU A 103 -9.54 8.85 2.07
N ILE A 104 -8.54 7.98 1.92
CA ILE A 104 -8.04 7.09 2.98
C ILE A 104 -7.18 7.86 3.99
N GLY A 105 -6.48 8.90 3.55
CA GLY A 105 -5.48 9.63 4.35
C GLY A 105 -4.23 8.79 4.64
N ALA A 106 -3.88 7.87 3.74
CA ALA A 106 -2.70 7.02 3.83
C ALA A 106 -2.21 6.62 2.43
N VAL A 107 -0.90 6.49 2.30
CA VAL A 107 -0.21 6.09 1.07
C VAL A 107 0.61 4.84 1.32
N ASN A 108 0.52 3.87 0.43
CA ASN A 108 1.38 2.68 0.44
C ASN A 108 2.34 2.62 -0.75
N THR A 109 2.15 3.46 -1.76
CA THR A 109 2.97 3.49 -2.98
C THR A 109 3.22 4.93 -3.41
N VAL A 110 4.48 5.27 -3.65
CA VAL A 110 4.90 6.58 -4.15
C VAL A 110 5.61 6.41 -5.49
N LEU A 111 5.17 7.16 -6.47
CA LEU A 111 5.85 7.34 -7.75
C LEU A 111 6.68 8.62 -7.69
N ASN A 112 7.93 8.55 -8.13
CA ASN A 112 8.74 9.72 -8.44
C ASN A 112 8.66 10.01 -9.94
N ASP A 113 7.86 10.98 -10.30
CA ASP A 113 7.75 11.45 -11.68
C ASP A 113 8.61 12.69 -11.88
N ASN A 114 9.85 12.47 -12.31
CA ASN A 114 10.83 13.53 -12.58
C ASN A 114 11.00 14.53 -11.40
N GLY A 115 11.03 14.01 -10.19
CA GLY A 115 11.18 14.81 -8.97
C GLY A 115 9.85 15.23 -8.32
N LYS A 116 8.71 14.96 -8.94
CA LYS A 116 7.39 15.11 -8.33
C LYS A 116 6.98 13.79 -7.67
N LEU A 117 6.74 13.80 -6.36
CA LEU A 117 6.32 12.64 -5.60
C LEU A 117 4.79 12.54 -5.57
N ILE A 118 4.24 11.49 -6.18
CA ILE A 118 2.80 11.24 -6.26
C ILE A 118 2.47 10.01 -5.44
N GLY A 119 1.55 10.16 -4.48
CA GLY A 119 1.15 9.10 -3.57
C GLY A 119 -0.13 8.39 -3.97
N TYR A 120 -0.11 7.08 -3.87
CA TYR A 120 -1.24 6.18 -4.16
C TYR A 120 -1.52 5.27 -2.96
N ASN A 121 -2.76 4.78 -2.88
CA ASN A 121 -3.09 3.66 -2.01
C ASN A 121 -3.68 2.52 -2.84
N THR A 122 -2.91 1.46 -2.98
CA THR A 122 -3.26 0.28 -3.78
C THR A 122 -3.75 -0.90 -2.93
N ASP A 123 -3.77 -0.79 -1.59
CA ASP A 123 -4.16 -1.88 -0.70
C ASP A 123 -5.63 -2.29 -0.93
N GLY A 124 -6.52 -1.30 -1.02
CA GLY A 124 -7.95 -1.53 -1.25
C GLY A 124 -8.21 -2.14 -2.64
N TYR A 125 -7.61 -1.57 -3.67
CA TYR A 125 -7.74 -2.11 -5.03
C TYR A 125 -7.24 -3.55 -5.13
N GLY A 126 -6.06 -3.84 -4.57
CA GLY A 126 -5.50 -5.19 -4.58
C GLY A 126 -6.39 -6.21 -3.86
N PHE A 127 -6.97 -5.82 -2.70
CA PHE A 127 -7.90 -6.67 -1.99
C PHE A 127 -9.18 -6.92 -2.82
N MET A 128 -9.80 -5.88 -3.38
CA MET A 128 -11.00 -6.04 -4.19
C MET A 128 -10.74 -6.83 -5.48
N GLN A 129 -9.54 -6.73 -6.04
CA GLN A 129 -9.15 -7.60 -7.15
C GLN A 129 -9.12 -9.07 -6.74
N SER A 130 -8.56 -9.38 -5.56
CA SER A 130 -8.56 -10.76 -5.05
C SER A 130 -9.97 -11.30 -4.77
N VAL A 131 -10.90 -10.44 -4.37
CA VAL A 131 -12.33 -10.79 -4.18
C VAL A 131 -12.97 -11.14 -5.52
N ARG A 132 -12.72 -10.32 -6.56
CA ARG A 132 -13.20 -10.58 -7.93
C ARG A 132 -12.61 -11.87 -8.50
N ASP A 133 -11.31 -12.09 -8.33
CA ASP A 133 -10.62 -13.30 -8.80
C ASP A 133 -11.13 -14.57 -8.10
N ALA A 134 -11.65 -14.44 -6.86
CA ALA A 134 -12.35 -15.50 -6.15
C ALA A 134 -13.82 -15.71 -6.62
N GLY A 135 -14.28 -14.95 -7.61
CA GLY A 135 -15.62 -15.07 -8.19
C GLY A 135 -16.72 -14.31 -7.43
N HIS A 136 -16.36 -13.36 -6.58
CA HIS A 136 -17.34 -12.57 -5.83
C HIS A 136 -17.49 -11.17 -6.43
N ASP A 137 -18.75 -10.72 -6.55
CA ASP A 137 -19.11 -9.35 -6.89
C ASP A 137 -19.71 -8.66 -5.65
N ILE A 138 -19.15 -7.51 -5.30
CA ILE A 138 -19.60 -6.70 -4.16
C ILE A 138 -20.61 -5.61 -4.53
N THR A 139 -20.89 -5.43 -5.82
CA THR A 139 -21.81 -4.39 -6.29
C THR A 139 -23.20 -4.57 -5.68
N GLY A 140 -23.70 -3.54 -5.03
CA GLY A 140 -24.99 -3.57 -4.35
C GLY A 140 -25.06 -4.45 -3.10
N LYS A 141 -23.92 -4.95 -2.59
CA LYS A 141 -23.84 -5.77 -1.37
C LYS A 141 -23.56 -4.94 -0.13
N ASN A 142 -23.94 -5.47 1.01
CA ASN A 142 -23.52 -4.96 2.31
C ASN A 142 -22.15 -5.57 2.65
N ILE A 143 -21.21 -4.74 3.06
CA ILE A 143 -19.85 -5.16 3.41
C ILE A 143 -19.61 -4.92 4.89
N THR A 144 -19.30 -5.97 5.63
CA THR A 144 -18.97 -5.88 7.04
C THR A 144 -17.46 -5.99 7.26
N VAL A 145 -16.86 -5.01 7.91
CA VAL A 145 -15.43 -4.94 8.16
C VAL A 145 -15.15 -4.88 9.66
N MET A 146 -14.42 -5.87 10.17
CA MET A 146 -14.02 -5.95 11.57
C MET A 146 -12.65 -5.32 11.78
N GLY A 147 -12.60 -4.18 12.49
CA GLY A 147 -11.36 -3.46 12.81
C GLY A 147 -11.18 -2.17 12.03
N VAL A 148 -10.24 -1.32 12.52
CA VAL A 148 -10.01 0.06 12.05
C VAL A 148 -8.53 0.34 11.79
N GLY A 149 -7.80 -0.67 11.33
CA GLY A 149 -6.41 -0.53 10.89
C GLY A 149 -6.28 0.06 9.49
N GLY A 150 -5.05 0.31 9.05
CA GLY A 150 -4.78 0.91 7.73
C GLY A 150 -5.35 0.09 6.56
N ALA A 151 -5.24 -1.24 6.61
CA ALA A 151 -5.81 -2.12 5.59
C ALA A 151 -7.35 -2.06 5.58
N SER A 152 -7.99 -2.08 6.76
CA SER A 152 -9.45 -1.97 6.87
C SER A 152 -9.98 -0.69 6.24
N MET A 153 -9.31 0.44 6.48
CA MET A 153 -9.71 1.73 5.92
C MET A 153 -9.61 1.74 4.38
N ALA A 154 -8.55 1.14 3.84
CA ALA A 154 -8.38 1.02 2.38
C ALA A 154 -9.45 0.12 1.76
N ILE A 155 -9.79 -1.00 2.41
CA ILE A 155 -10.84 -1.92 1.98
C ILE A 155 -12.20 -1.22 2.02
N CYS A 156 -12.53 -0.50 3.10
CA CYS A 156 -13.79 0.26 3.21
C CYS A 156 -13.91 1.30 2.10
N ALA A 157 -12.85 2.08 1.85
CA ALA A 157 -12.83 3.08 0.81
C ALA A 157 -13.06 2.46 -0.57
N GLN A 158 -12.34 1.39 -0.89
CA GLN A 158 -12.46 0.74 -2.19
C GLN A 158 -13.82 0.05 -2.36
N SER A 159 -14.37 -0.58 -1.30
CA SER A 159 -15.71 -1.18 -1.35
C SER A 159 -16.77 -0.13 -1.71
N ALA A 160 -16.70 1.05 -1.10
CA ALA A 160 -17.63 2.13 -1.39
C ALA A 160 -17.46 2.67 -2.83
N LEU A 161 -16.22 2.77 -3.31
CA LEU A 161 -15.91 3.20 -4.69
C LEU A 161 -16.33 2.16 -5.73
N ASP A 162 -16.24 0.88 -5.41
CA ASP A 162 -16.61 -0.25 -6.29
C ASP A 162 -18.13 -0.56 -6.25
N GLY A 163 -18.92 0.28 -5.59
CA GLY A 163 -20.38 0.22 -5.66
C GLY A 163 -21.06 -0.68 -4.63
N ALA A 164 -20.44 -0.93 -3.47
CA ALA A 164 -21.14 -1.55 -2.34
C ALA A 164 -22.36 -0.70 -1.94
N ALA A 165 -23.47 -1.37 -1.54
CA ALA A 165 -24.66 -0.67 -1.06
C ALA A 165 -24.41 -0.02 0.31
N SER A 166 -23.73 -0.74 1.19
CA SER A 166 -23.31 -0.21 2.49
C SER A 166 -21.98 -0.81 2.95
N VAL A 167 -21.28 -0.08 3.84
CA VAL A 167 -20.09 -0.54 4.53
C VAL A 167 -20.27 -0.37 6.03
N HIS A 168 -20.30 -1.46 6.76
CA HIS A 168 -20.47 -1.49 8.21
C HIS A 168 -19.11 -1.77 8.86
N ILE A 169 -18.57 -0.80 9.57
CA ILE A 169 -17.26 -0.88 10.23
C ILE A 169 -17.50 -1.17 11.72
N PHE A 170 -16.88 -2.22 12.23
CA PHE A 170 -16.96 -2.59 13.64
C PHE A 170 -15.63 -2.37 14.33
N ALA A 171 -15.66 -1.67 15.49
CA ALA A 171 -14.47 -1.40 16.28
C ALA A 171 -14.81 -1.30 17.75
N ARG A 172 -13.83 -1.48 18.62
CA ARG A 172 -14.01 -1.23 20.06
C ARG A 172 -14.21 0.27 20.29
N ARG A 173 -15.23 0.65 21.04
CA ARG A 173 -15.51 2.05 21.41
C ARG A 173 -14.30 2.74 22.06
N THR A 174 -13.47 1.99 22.76
CA THR A 174 -12.26 2.46 23.42
C THR A 174 -11.05 2.59 22.49
N SER A 175 -11.20 2.27 21.20
CA SER A 175 -10.11 2.39 20.23
C SER A 175 -9.66 3.85 20.11
N ARG A 176 -8.35 4.10 20.18
CA ARG A 176 -7.76 5.43 19.91
C ARG A 176 -8.09 5.96 18.51
N TYR A 177 -8.51 5.09 17.60
CA TYR A 177 -8.87 5.44 16.22
C TYR A 177 -10.37 5.70 16.02
N TRP A 178 -11.21 5.54 17.06
CA TRP A 178 -12.66 5.66 16.94
C TRP A 178 -13.10 6.96 16.26
N ASN A 179 -12.72 8.10 16.81
CA ASN A 179 -13.13 9.41 16.30
C ASN A 179 -12.62 9.68 14.87
N ARG A 180 -11.41 9.20 14.56
CA ARG A 180 -10.85 9.28 13.21
C ARG A 180 -11.66 8.44 12.24
N THR A 181 -12.03 7.22 12.63
CA THR A 181 -12.83 6.31 11.80
C THR A 181 -14.24 6.83 11.58
N GLN A 182 -14.84 7.47 12.59
CA GLN A 182 -16.16 8.10 12.43
C GLN A 182 -16.12 9.20 11.38
N LYS A 183 -15.16 10.12 11.48
CA LYS A 183 -14.97 11.17 10.45
C LYS A 183 -14.69 10.61 9.06
N PHE A 184 -13.94 9.53 9.00
CA PHE A 184 -13.69 8.83 7.74
C PHE A 184 -14.98 8.26 7.15
N ALA A 185 -15.82 7.58 7.93
CA ALA A 185 -17.08 7.00 7.49
C ALA A 185 -18.04 8.10 6.96
N GLU A 186 -18.16 9.20 7.68
CA GLU A 186 -18.96 10.38 7.27
C GLU A 186 -18.46 10.96 5.93
N ASN A 187 -17.14 11.16 5.82
CA ASN A 187 -16.52 11.70 4.60
C ASN A 187 -16.67 10.75 3.40
N LEU A 188 -16.48 9.44 3.64
CA LEU A 188 -16.62 8.43 2.61
C LEU A 188 -18.07 8.33 2.11
N SER A 189 -19.05 8.34 3.01
CA SER A 189 -20.47 8.37 2.64
C SER A 189 -20.81 9.62 1.80
N ALA A 190 -20.34 10.79 2.22
CA ALA A 190 -20.61 12.05 1.51
C ALA A 190 -20.01 12.08 0.09
N LYS A 191 -18.83 11.47 -0.10
CA LYS A 191 -18.12 11.49 -1.39
C LYS A 191 -18.56 10.40 -2.36
N THR A 192 -19.00 9.26 -1.87
CA THR A 192 -19.33 8.08 -2.72
C THR A 192 -20.82 7.82 -2.85
N GLY A 193 -21.63 8.37 -1.94
CA GLY A 193 -23.06 8.04 -1.82
C GLY A 193 -23.32 6.65 -1.19
N CYS A 194 -22.29 5.86 -0.91
CA CYS A 194 -22.40 4.59 -0.18
C CYS A 194 -22.69 4.88 1.30
N GLN A 195 -23.59 4.12 1.91
CA GLN A 195 -23.86 4.23 3.35
C GLN A 195 -22.72 3.60 4.14
N VAL A 196 -21.90 4.40 4.82
CA VAL A 196 -20.79 3.93 5.64
C VAL A 196 -21.05 4.26 7.09
N CYS A 197 -21.11 3.22 7.94
CA CYS A 197 -21.45 3.34 9.36
C CYS A 197 -20.38 2.71 10.24
N LEU A 198 -20.11 3.35 11.39
CA LEU A 198 -19.24 2.81 12.43
C LEU A 198 -20.07 2.33 13.62
N PHE A 199 -19.86 1.10 14.03
CA PHE A 199 -20.54 0.44 15.13
C PHE A 199 -19.55 -0.02 16.20
N ASP A 200 -20.04 -0.16 17.44
CA ASP A 200 -19.27 -0.83 18.49
C ASP A 200 -19.25 -2.35 18.23
N ASN A 201 -18.12 -3.00 18.53
CA ASN A 201 -18.02 -4.46 18.47
C ASN A 201 -19.04 -5.17 19.36
N ASP A 202 -19.50 -4.51 20.44
CA ASP A 202 -20.48 -5.05 21.39
C ASP A 202 -21.94 -4.83 20.94
N ASP A 203 -22.16 -4.13 19.81
CA ASP A 203 -23.47 -3.99 19.18
C ASP A 203 -23.82 -5.23 18.35
N HIS A 204 -24.22 -6.30 19.07
CA HIS A 204 -24.57 -7.56 18.42
C HIS A 204 -25.83 -7.48 17.54
N THR A 205 -26.67 -6.47 17.74
CA THR A 205 -27.85 -6.24 16.87
C THR A 205 -27.39 -5.69 15.53
N ALA A 206 -26.62 -4.62 15.54
CA ALA A 206 -26.05 -4.06 14.31
C ALA A 206 -25.19 -5.09 13.56
N LEU A 207 -24.41 -5.92 14.28
CA LEU A 207 -23.60 -6.96 13.65
C LEU A 207 -24.47 -8.01 12.94
N ARG A 208 -25.54 -8.47 13.58
CA ARG A 208 -26.46 -9.44 12.97
C ARG A 208 -27.16 -8.87 11.73
N ASP A 209 -27.56 -7.61 11.80
CA ASP A 209 -28.27 -6.93 10.71
C ASP A 209 -27.32 -6.56 9.54
N SER A 210 -26.00 -6.64 9.74
CA SER A 210 -24.96 -6.30 8.74
C SER A 210 -24.48 -7.50 7.93
N ILE A 211 -24.90 -8.72 8.29
CA ILE A 211 -24.53 -9.99 7.63
C ILE A 211 -25.71 -10.52 6.82
#